data_87fe55688b9a2451e8119e47ceb97b6f
#
_entry.id   87fe55688b9a2451e8119e47ceb97b6f
#
_cell.length_a   1.000
_cell.length_b   1.000
_cell.length_c   1.000
_cell.angle_alpha   90.00
_cell.angle_beta   90.00
_cell.angle_gamma   90.00
#
_symmetry.space_group_name_H-M   'P 1'
#
loop_
_entity.id
_entity.type
_entity.pdbx_description
1 polymer ?
#
loop_
_entity_poly.entity_id
_entity_poly.type
_entity_poly.pdbx_seq_one_letter_code
_entity_poly.pdbx_strand_id
1 'polypeptide(L)'
;MNTFEFDSISRGMVVVAHADDAEWGYSGTVAKLVSYGVEMTYIICTDGSKGSDDPEMTSEQLTAIRMEEQKNACRVLGVRNLIFLGYSDSLLEPSLALRKDIVRQIRTFKPDLMICQSPSRNLTDSDYIGHPDHIAAGEATLSAVFPTSRDRLTFPELAGEGLTPHKVTELLIGDRNYANKWVDVTAHMDVAVKALLQHVSQISNKDVGKHLKDSRANIGKSVKVKYAECYRSYVFS
;
A
#
# COMPACT_ATOMS: atom_id res chain seq x y z
N MET A 1 14.92 -16.88 -11.65
CA MET A 1 14.21 -15.82 -10.91
C MET A 1 12.77 -15.87 -11.36
N ASN A 2 11.82 -16.07 -10.45
CA ASN A 2 10.41 -16.03 -10.81
C ASN A 2 10.00 -14.57 -11.05
N THR A 3 9.80 -14.20 -12.30
CA THR A 3 9.11 -12.95 -12.64
C THR A 3 7.65 -13.08 -12.20
N PHE A 4 7.09 -12.00 -11.68
CA PHE A 4 5.69 -11.96 -11.28
C PHE A 4 4.82 -12.06 -12.54
N GLU A 5 4.02 -13.10 -12.64
CA GLU A 5 3.05 -13.26 -13.70
C GLU A 5 1.68 -12.77 -13.21
N PHE A 6 1.06 -11.85 -13.95
CA PHE A 6 -0.20 -11.22 -13.58
C PHE A 6 -1.44 -11.87 -14.21
N ASP A 7 -1.26 -12.91 -15.01
CA ASP A 7 -2.32 -13.50 -15.84
C ASP A 7 -3.53 -14.02 -15.04
N SER A 8 -3.34 -14.32 -13.76
CA SER A 8 -4.42 -14.80 -12.88
C SER A 8 -4.99 -13.72 -11.96
N ILE A 9 -4.47 -12.49 -12.02
CA ILE A 9 -4.88 -11.39 -11.13
C ILE A 9 -5.84 -10.47 -11.86
N SER A 10 -7.08 -10.39 -11.39
CA SER A 10 -8.10 -9.48 -11.91
C SER A 10 -8.31 -8.27 -11.02
N ARG A 11 -8.17 -8.43 -9.70
CA ARG A 11 -8.36 -7.38 -8.71
C ARG A 11 -7.23 -7.36 -7.71
N GLY A 12 -6.70 -6.16 -7.46
CA GLY A 12 -5.66 -5.93 -6.47
C GLY A 12 -6.08 -4.90 -5.43
N MET A 13 -5.51 -5.01 -4.23
CA MET A 13 -5.74 -4.07 -3.15
C MET A 13 -4.42 -3.69 -2.49
N VAL A 14 -4.22 -2.41 -2.26
CA VAL A 14 -3.11 -1.88 -1.46
C VAL A 14 -3.64 -1.36 -0.14
N VAL A 15 -3.03 -1.74 0.97
CA VAL A 15 -3.35 -1.22 2.30
C VAL A 15 -2.11 -0.58 2.88
N VAL A 16 -2.22 0.73 3.20
CA VAL A 16 -1.12 1.53 3.77
C VAL A 16 -1.63 2.44 4.87
N ALA A 17 -0.71 2.96 5.68
CA ALA A 17 -1.04 3.83 6.80
C ALA A 17 -1.47 5.22 6.33
N HIS A 18 -0.68 5.89 5.47
CA HIS A 18 -0.88 7.28 5.12
C HIS A 18 -1.04 7.50 3.61
N ALA A 19 -1.63 8.61 3.25
CA ALA A 19 -1.54 9.14 1.89
C ALA A 19 -0.05 9.38 1.54
N ASP A 20 0.38 8.94 0.34
CA ASP A 20 1.74 8.86 -0.21
C ASP A 20 2.50 7.55 -0.01
N ASP A 21 2.24 6.77 1.03
CA ASP A 21 2.95 5.50 1.30
C ASP A 21 2.90 4.52 0.11
N ALA A 22 1.74 4.44 -0.55
CA ALA A 22 1.56 3.56 -1.70
C ALA A 22 2.44 4.01 -2.88
N GLU A 23 2.56 5.32 -3.09
CA GLU A 23 3.39 5.89 -4.14
C GLU A 23 4.87 5.72 -3.85
N TRP A 24 5.27 5.92 -2.60
CA TRP A 24 6.64 5.64 -2.17
C TRP A 24 7.01 4.16 -2.24
N GLY A 25 6.09 3.28 -1.87
CA GLY A 25 6.35 1.85 -1.72
C GLY A 25 6.18 1.04 -3.00
N TYR A 26 5.09 1.27 -3.75
CA TYR A 26 4.50 0.26 -4.64
C TYR A 26 3.99 0.80 -5.97
N SER A 27 4.13 2.10 -6.25
CA SER A 27 3.52 2.75 -7.42
C SER A 27 3.95 2.16 -8.76
N GLY A 28 5.17 1.67 -8.88
CA GLY A 28 5.65 1.00 -10.07
C GLY A 28 4.91 -0.31 -10.34
N THR A 29 4.73 -1.13 -9.31
CA THR A 29 3.97 -2.39 -9.38
C THR A 29 2.49 -2.11 -9.65
N VAL A 30 1.90 -1.11 -8.97
CA VAL A 30 0.51 -0.73 -9.19
C VAL A 30 0.29 -0.25 -10.63
N ALA A 31 1.15 0.64 -11.16
CA ALA A 31 1.07 1.10 -12.53
C ALA A 31 1.18 -0.06 -13.54
N LYS A 32 2.05 -1.03 -13.25
CA LYS A 32 2.19 -2.24 -14.06
C LYS A 32 0.92 -3.08 -14.01
N LEU A 33 0.36 -3.38 -12.83
CA LEU A 33 -0.88 -4.13 -12.66
C LEU A 33 -2.03 -3.47 -13.42
N VAL A 34 -2.22 -2.16 -13.27
CA VAL A 34 -3.25 -1.40 -14.00
C VAL A 34 -3.05 -1.50 -15.51
N SER A 35 -1.81 -1.46 -16.01
CA SER A 35 -1.52 -1.60 -17.45
C SER A 35 -1.90 -2.97 -18.02
N TYR A 36 -1.96 -4.00 -17.16
CA TYR A 36 -2.47 -5.35 -17.50
C TYR A 36 -3.99 -5.49 -17.28
N GLY A 37 -4.69 -4.40 -16.93
CA GLY A 37 -6.14 -4.40 -16.75
C GLY A 37 -6.61 -4.80 -15.36
N VAL A 38 -5.71 -4.97 -14.38
CA VAL A 38 -6.07 -5.26 -12.99
C VAL A 38 -6.80 -4.07 -12.38
N GLU A 39 -7.97 -4.32 -11.79
CA GLU A 39 -8.71 -3.31 -11.04
C GLU A 39 -8.09 -3.13 -9.66
N MET A 40 -7.48 -1.96 -9.42
CA MET A 40 -6.80 -1.65 -8.18
C MET A 40 -7.67 -0.85 -7.20
N THR A 41 -7.60 -1.21 -5.92
CA THR A 41 -8.24 -0.52 -4.79
C THR A 41 -7.17 -0.10 -3.79
N TYR A 42 -7.24 1.15 -3.32
CA TYR A 42 -6.38 1.68 -2.25
C TYR A 42 -7.18 1.84 -0.96
N ILE A 43 -6.61 1.38 0.14
CA ILE A 43 -7.10 1.57 1.50
C ILE A 43 -6.03 2.37 2.26
N ILE A 44 -6.39 3.56 2.67
CA ILE A 44 -5.56 4.44 3.51
C ILE A 44 -6.11 4.37 4.92
N CYS A 45 -5.30 3.90 5.87
CA CYS A 45 -5.79 3.64 7.22
C CYS A 45 -6.03 4.92 8.02
N THR A 46 -5.14 5.91 7.93
CA THR A 46 -5.21 7.13 8.75
C THR A 46 -5.73 8.34 7.98
N ASP A 47 -6.00 9.41 8.73
CA ASP A 47 -6.40 10.72 8.20
C ASP A 47 -5.20 11.57 7.73
N GLY A 48 -3.96 11.18 8.04
CA GLY A 48 -2.73 11.88 7.65
C GLY A 48 -2.60 13.28 8.27
N SER A 49 -3.23 13.52 9.41
CA SER A 49 -3.47 14.86 9.98
C SER A 49 -2.27 15.47 10.70
N LYS A 50 -1.11 14.77 10.81
CA LYS A 50 0.01 15.21 11.65
C LYS A 50 1.33 15.47 10.91
N GLY A 51 1.36 15.31 9.60
CA GLY A 51 2.57 15.41 8.77
C GLY A 51 2.84 16.85 8.29
N SER A 52 2.82 17.87 9.15
CA SER A 52 3.19 19.24 8.78
C SER A 52 3.97 19.93 9.89
N ASP A 53 5.02 20.65 9.51
CA ASP A 53 5.80 21.53 10.40
C ASP A 53 5.32 23.00 10.35
N ASP A 54 4.31 23.31 9.51
CA ASP A 54 3.73 24.66 9.42
C ASP A 54 2.85 24.92 10.64
N PRO A 55 3.19 25.92 11.51
CA PRO A 55 2.43 26.22 12.72
C PRO A 55 1.01 26.73 12.47
N GLU A 56 0.72 27.23 11.26
CA GLU A 56 -0.62 27.70 10.86
C GLU A 56 -1.48 26.59 10.25
N MET A 57 -0.90 25.40 9.98
CA MET A 57 -1.63 24.27 9.41
C MET A 57 -2.45 23.54 10.47
N THR A 58 -3.76 23.47 10.29
CA THR A 58 -4.61 22.65 11.18
C THR A 58 -4.67 21.19 10.69
N SER A 59 -4.98 20.27 11.62
CA SER A 59 -5.17 18.86 11.29
C SER A 59 -6.24 18.65 10.23
N GLU A 60 -7.34 19.38 10.31
CA GLU A 60 -8.47 19.30 9.36
C GLU A 60 -8.06 19.79 7.96
N GLN A 61 -7.29 20.87 7.90
CA GLN A 61 -6.79 21.41 6.63
C GLN A 61 -5.83 20.42 5.98
N LEU A 62 -4.87 19.87 6.74
CA LEU A 62 -3.90 18.92 6.23
C LEU A 62 -4.58 17.65 5.74
N THR A 63 -5.54 17.10 6.51
CA THR A 63 -6.35 15.95 6.09
C THR A 63 -7.02 16.19 4.75
N ALA A 64 -7.69 17.33 4.58
CA ALA A 64 -8.37 17.67 3.33
C ALA A 64 -7.39 17.76 2.14
N ILE A 65 -6.23 18.39 2.34
CA ILE A 65 -5.17 18.52 1.33
C ILE A 65 -4.68 17.11 0.94
N ARG A 66 -4.25 16.28 1.90
CA ARG A 66 -3.69 14.96 1.63
C ARG A 66 -4.69 14.01 0.99
N MET A 67 -5.97 14.12 1.34
CA MET A 67 -7.04 13.35 0.67
C MET A 67 -7.16 13.72 -0.82
N GLU A 68 -7.06 15.00 -1.18
CA GLU A 68 -7.13 15.41 -2.59
C GLU A 68 -5.85 15.03 -3.35
N GLU A 69 -4.70 15.14 -2.73
CA GLU A 69 -3.42 14.68 -3.29
C GLU A 69 -3.45 13.18 -3.60
N GLN A 70 -3.96 12.35 -2.67
CA GLN A 70 -4.10 10.92 -2.89
C GLN A 70 -5.09 10.59 -4.04
N LYS A 71 -6.20 11.34 -4.16
CA LYS A 71 -7.12 11.20 -5.30
C LYS A 71 -6.41 11.52 -6.61
N ASN A 72 -5.58 12.56 -6.63
CA ASN A 72 -4.80 12.93 -7.81
C ASN A 72 -3.79 11.84 -8.19
N ALA A 73 -3.06 11.29 -7.20
CA ALA A 73 -2.13 10.18 -7.40
C ALA A 73 -2.85 8.94 -7.96
N CYS A 74 -4.03 8.58 -7.41
CA CYS A 74 -4.86 7.51 -7.92
C CYS A 74 -5.29 7.73 -9.38
N ARG A 75 -5.66 8.96 -9.76
CA ARG A 75 -6.00 9.28 -11.17
C ARG A 75 -4.81 9.08 -12.10
N VAL A 76 -3.60 9.46 -11.68
CA VAL A 76 -2.36 9.26 -12.45
C VAL A 76 -2.06 7.79 -12.65
N LEU A 77 -2.23 6.96 -11.61
CA LEU A 77 -1.97 5.51 -11.65
C LEU A 77 -3.09 4.71 -12.34
N GLY A 78 -4.31 5.27 -12.43
CA GLY A 78 -5.50 4.54 -12.89
C GLY A 78 -6.13 3.66 -11.80
N VAL A 79 -5.87 3.94 -10.53
CA VAL A 79 -6.52 3.28 -9.38
C VAL A 79 -7.98 3.75 -9.32
N ARG A 80 -8.93 2.81 -9.33
CA ARG A 80 -10.37 3.11 -9.43
C ARG A 80 -11.04 3.39 -8.10
N ASN A 81 -10.63 2.66 -7.07
CA ASN A 81 -11.29 2.71 -5.77
C ASN A 81 -10.27 3.22 -4.73
N LEU A 82 -10.68 4.24 -3.97
CA LEU A 82 -9.89 4.83 -2.89
C LEU A 82 -10.76 4.99 -1.65
N ILE A 83 -10.38 4.34 -0.57
CA ILE A 83 -11.08 4.34 0.70
C ILE A 83 -10.14 4.86 1.79
N PHE A 84 -10.62 5.83 2.56
CA PHE A 84 -9.97 6.30 3.79
C PHE A 84 -10.72 5.72 4.98
N LEU A 85 -10.02 5.03 5.89
CA LEU A 85 -10.63 4.47 7.09
C LEU A 85 -10.76 5.51 8.21
N GLY A 86 -9.97 6.60 8.16
CA GLY A 86 -10.12 7.75 9.05
C GLY A 86 -9.60 7.53 10.48
N TYR A 87 -8.69 6.59 10.69
CA TYR A 87 -7.98 6.46 11.97
C TYR A 87 -7.03 7.64 12.18
N SER A 88 -6.78 8.00 13.45
CA SER A 88 -5.88 9.11 13.76
C SER A 88 -4.45 8.80 13.36
N ASP A 89 -3.84 9.70 12.60
CA ASP A 89 -2.42 9.69 12.25
C ASP A 89 -1.53 9.65 13.49
N SER A 90 -0.42 8.91 13.43
CA SER A 90 0.55 8.66 14.50
C SER A 90 0.03 7.87 15.71
N LEU A 91 -1.25 7.47 15.71
CA LEU A 91 -1.91 6.75 16.80
C LEU A 91 -2.55 5.42 16.33
N LEU A 92 -2.15 4.94 15.15
CA LEU A 92 -2.72 3.71 14.61
C LEU A 92 -2.22 2.49 15.41
N GLU A 93 -3.16 1.68 15.88
CA GLU A 93 -2.89 0.39 16.53
C GLU A 93 -3.45 -0.75 15.68
N PRO A 94 -2.82 -1.94 15.69
CA PRO A 94 -3.34 -3.12 14.99
C PRO A 94 -4.53 -3.73 15.73
N SER A 95 -5.56 -2.91 15.97
CA SER A 95 -6.75 -3.24 16.74
C SER A 95 -7.69 -4.20 16.00
N LEU A 96 -8.61 -4.84 16.75
CA LEU A 96 -9.69 -5.62 16.16
C LEU A 96 -10.61 -4.78 15.28
N ALA A 97 -10.78 -3.49 15.59
CA ALA A 97 -11.58 -2.56 14.79
C ALA A 97 -10.92 -2.35 13.41
N LEU A 98 -9.63 -1.98 13.38
CA LEU A 98 -8.88 -1.81 12.14
C LEU A 98 -8.87 -3.11 11.30
N ARG A 99 -8.62 -4.26 11.94
CA ARG A 99 -8.68 -5.56 11.27
C ARG A 99 -10.04 -5.80 10.63
N LYS A 100 -11.13 -5.53 11.35
CA LYS A 100 -12.50 -5.69 10.85
C LYS A 100 -12.78 -4.79 9.66
N ASP A 101 -12.35 -3.52 9.71
CA ASP A 101 -12.55 -2.58 8.62
C ASP A 101 -11.77 -3.02 7.37
N ILE A 102 -10.54 -3.51 7.51
CA ILE A 102 -9.77 -4.10 6.39
C ILE A 102 -10.48 -5.36 5.86
N VAL A 103 -10.98 -6.26 6.73
CA VAL A 103 -11.74 -7.45 6.32
C VAL A 103 -13.00 -7.06 5.55
N ARG A 104 -13.69 -6.00 5.99
CA ARG A 104 -14.85 -5.45 5.27
C ARG A 104 -14.48 -5.08 3.84
N GLN A 105 -13.36 -4.38 3.64
CA GLN A 105 -12.90 -4.01 2.30
C GLN A 105 -12.49 -5.23 1.47
N ILE A 106 -11.78 -6.19 2.07
CA ILE A 106 -11.43 -7.44 1.40
C ILE A 106 -12.68 -8.18 0.92
N ARG A 107 -13.70 -8.31 1.77
CA ARG A 107 -14.97 -8.99 1.42
C ARG A 107 -15.81 -8.21 0.42
N THR A 108 -15.69 -6.89 0.39
CA THR A 108 -16.38 -6.01 -0.58
C THR A 108 -15.75 -6.12 -1.97
N PHE A 109 -14.45 -5.90 -2.07
CA PHE A 109 -13.74 -5.80 -3.35
C PHE A 109 -13.21 -7.14 -3.86
N LYS A 110 -13.09 -8.14 -2.99
CA LYS A 110 -12.65 -9.52 -3.30
C LYS A 110 -11.34 -9.54 -4.11
N PRO A 111 -10.24 -8.96 -3.60
CA PRO A 111 -8.97 -8.92 -4.31
C PRO A 111 -8.32 -10.30 -4.41
N ASP A 112 -7.74 -10.60 -5.57
CA ASP A 112 -6.88 -11.77 -5.78
C ASP A 112 -5.50 -11.53 -5.16
N LEU A 113 -5.00 -10.29 -5.30
CA LEU A 113 -3.70 -9.84 -4.82
C LEU A 113 -3.85 -8.73 -3.77
N MET A 114 -3.07 -8.83 -2.69
CA MET A 114 -2.92 -7.72 -1.76
C MET A 114 -1.47 -7.27 -1.65
N ILE A 115 -1.26 -5.97 -1.46
CA ILE A 115 0.03 -5.35 -1.18
C ILE A 115 -0.11 -4.57 0.13
N CYS A 116 0.84 -4.72 1.06
CA CYS A 116 0.84 -3.99 2.31
C CYS A 116 2.25 -3.65 2.81
N GLN A 117 2.30 -2.79 3.82
CA GLN A 117 3.53 -2.47 4.53
C GLN A 117 4.01 -3.65 5.38
N SER A 118 5.32 -3.68 5.69
CA SER A 118 5.88 -4.67 6.60
C SER A 118 5.43 -4.41 8.04
N PRO A 119 5.02 -5.47 8.80
CA PRO A 119 4.72 -5.35 10.22
C PRO A 119 5.98 -5.29 11.09
N SER A 120 7.17 -5.31 10.49
CA SER A 120 8.44 -5.40 11.18
C SER A 120 9.21 -4.09 11.12
N ARG A 121 9.85 -3.71 12.24
CA ARG A 121 10.82 -2.62 12.23
C ARG A 121 12.10 -3.05 11.53
N ASN A 122 12.61 -2.16 10.68
CA ASN A 122 13.97 -2.29 10.18
C ASN A 122 14.93 -1.60 11.15
N LEU A 123 15.71 -2.38 11.89
CA LEU A 123 16.71 -1.89 12.85
C LEU A 123 18.13 -1.93 12.27
N THR A 124 18.29 -2.22 10.99
CA THR A 124 19.59 -2.25 10.29
C THR A 124 19.94 -0.93 9.63
N ASP A 125 18.96 -0.09 9.32
CA ASP A 125 19.17 1.25 8.81
C ASP A 125 19.55 2.21 9.94
N SER A 126 20.38 3.21 9.64
CA SER A 126 20.92 4.16 10.62
C SER A 126 20.05 5.40 10.82
N ASP A 127 19.14 5.67 9.90
CA ASP A 127 18.44 6.96 9.76
C ASP A 127 16.90 6.83 9.70
N TYR A 128 16.37 5.60 9.67
CA TYR A 128 14.92 5.37 9.71
C TYR A 128 14.54 4.08 10.43
N ILE A 129 13.87 4.20 11.57
CA ILE A 129 13.44 3.06 12.40
C ILE A 129 12.05 2.49 12.08
N GLY A 130 11.37 3.03 11.08
CA GLY A 130 10.00 2.68 10.71
C GLY A 130 8.94 3.41 11.51
N HIS A 131 7.92 3.92 10.82
CA HIS A 131 6.77 4.59 11.42
C HIS A 131 5.88 3.56 12.15
N PRO A 132 5.40 3.82 13.38
CA PRO A 132 4.55 2.87 14.10
C PRO A 132 3.27 2.53 13.34
N ASP A 133 2.68 3.50 12.66
CA ASP A 133 1.45 3.29 11.88
C ASP A 133 1.67 2.34 10.69
N HIS A 134 2.87 2.37 10.05
CA HIS A 134 3.20 1.41 8.97
C HIS A 134 3.19 -0.02 9.50
N ILE A 135 3.76 -0.22 10.70
CA ILE A 135 3.80 -1.53 11.36
C ILE A 135 2.39 -1.98 11.71
N ALA A 136 1.58 -1.07 12.28
CA ALA A 136 0.20 -1.34 12.67
C ALA A 136 -0.67 -1.68 11.46
N ALA A 137 -0.57 -0.91 10.36
CA ALA A 137 -1.28 -1.19 9.11
C ALA A 137 -0.86 -2.54 8.51
N GLY A 138 0.45 -2.83 8.50
CA GLY A 138 0.99 -4.11 8.06
C GLY A 138 0.43 -5.28 8.86
N GLU A 139 0.54 -5.24 10.20
CA GLU A 139 0.07 -6.31 11.08
C GLU A 139 -1.44 -6.53 10.97
N ALA A 140 -2.23 -5.44 10.98
CA ALA A 140 -3.68 -5.53 10.81
C ALA A 140 -4.05 -6.15 9.46
N THR A 141 -3.31 -5.81 8.39
CA THR A 141 -3.53 -6.37 7.05
C THR A 141 -3.20 -7.85 6.98
N LEU A 142 -2.06 -8.29 7.53
CA LEU A 142 -1.71 -9.71 7.58
C LEU A 142 -2.78 -10.51 8.31
N SER A 143 -3.17 -10.04 9.50
CA SER A 143 -4.23 -10.64 10.29
C SER A 143 -5.60 -10.63 9.60
N ALA A 144 -5.89 -9.61 8.77
CA ALA A 144 -7.11 -9.54 7.96
C ALA A 144 -7.09 -10.55 6.82
N VAL A 145 -5.97 -10.67 6.09
CA VAL A 145 -5.80 -11.61 4.97
C VAL A 145 -5.89 -13.06 5.46
N PHE A 146 -5.18 -13.36 6.56
CA PHE A 146 -5.13 -14.71 7.12
C PHE A 146 -5.18 -14.68 8.65
N PRO A 147 -6.18 -15.36 9.25
CA PRO A 147 -7.24 -16.13 8.60
C PRO A 147 -8.55 -15.36 8.38
N THR A 148 -8.65 -14.08 8.83
CA THR A 148 -9.91 -13.42 9.18
C THR A 148 -10.86 -13.22 8.00
N SER A 149 -10.36 -12.80 6.82
CA SER A 149 -11.24 -12.55 5.65
C SER A 149 -11.86 -13.83 5.08
N ARG A 150 -11.17 -14.96 5.26
CA ARG A 150 -11.59 -16.28 4.74
C ARG A 150 -12.43 -17.08 5.74
N ASP A 151 -12.41 -16.68 7.01
CA ASP A 151 -13.11 -17.39 8.08
C ASP A 151 -14.56 -16.88 8.21
N ARG A 152 -15.53 -17.80 8.06
CA ARG A 152 -16.96 -17.48 8.12
C ARG A 152 -17.42 -17.05 9.52
N LEU A 153 -16.80 -17.56 10.56
CA LEU A 153 -17.23 -17.34 11.94
C LEU A 153 -16.58 -16.09 12.57
N THR A 154 -15.55 -15.53 11.95
CA THR A 154 -14.94 -14.29 12.41
C THR A 154 -15.67 -13.09 11.78
N PHE A 155 -16.13 -12.16 12.62
CA PHE A 155 -16.98 -11.03 12.27
C PHE A 155 -18.26 -11.47 11.53
N PRO A 156 -19.12 -12.28 12.20
CA PRO A 156 -20.33 -12.83 11.56
C PRO A 156 -21.33 -11.75 11.13
N GLU A 157 -21.28 -10.57 11.75
CA GLU A 157 -22.10 -9.41 11.38
C GLU A 157 -21.83 -8.95 9.92
N LEU A 158 -20.61 -9.10 9.41
CA LEU A 158 -20.30 -8.78 8.01
C LEU A 158 -21.05 -9.70 7.04
N ALA A 159 -21.26 -10.96 7.41
CA ALA A 159 -22.08 -11.86 6.61
C ALA A 159 -23.55 -11.43 6.60
N GLY A 160 -24.04 -10.90 7.71
CA GLY A 160 -25.38 -10.28 7.80
C GLY A 160 -25.57 -9.06 6.89
N GLU A 161 -24.48 -8.36 6.58
CA GLU A 161 -24.43 -7.27 5.60
C GLU A 161 -24.24 -7.75 4.15
N GLY A 162 -24.23 -9.06 3.90
CA GLY A 162 -24.00 -9.64 2.58
C GLY A 162 -22.53 -9.80 2.19
N LEU A 163 -21.60 -9.49 3.10
CA LEU A 163 -20.16 -9.57 2.87
C LEU A 163 -19.65 -10.99 3.20
N THR A 164 -19.73 -11.85 2.22
CA THR A 164 -19.27 -13.26 2.33
C THR A 164 -17.76 -13.37 2.48
N PRO A 165 -17.24 -14.44 3.14
CA PRO A 165 -15.82 -14.71 3.21
C PRO A 165 -15.14 -14.70 1.85
N HIS A 166 -13.90 -14.20 1.83
CA HIS A 166 -13.06 -14.16 0.64
C HIS A 166 -11.65 -14.63 0.94
N LYS A 167 -11.05 -15.38 0.01
CA LYS A 167 -9.67 -15.86 0.08
C LYS A 167 -8.81 -15.05 -0.88
N VAL A 168 -7.96 -14.20 -0.36
CA VAL A 168 -6.86 -13.60 -1.13
C VAL A 168 -5.91 -14.73 -1.55
N THR A 169 -5.49 -14.74 -2.80
CA THR A 169 -4.61 -15.79 -3.33
C THR A 169 -3.14 -15.42 -3.23
N GLU A 170 -2.82 -14.13 -3.29
CA GLU A 170 -1.44 -13.66 -3.21
C GLU A 170 -1.31 -12.42 -2.32
N LEU A 171 -0.26 -12.41 -1.49
CA LEU A 171 0.08 -11.28 -0.62
C LEU A 171 1.53 -10.86 -0.88
N LEU A 172 1.74 -9.57 -1.15
CA LEU A 172 3.03 -8.92 -1.27
C LEU A 172 3.24 -7.96 -0.10
N ILE A 173 4.25 -8.22 0.71
CA ILE A 173 4.64 -7.37 1.83
C ILE A 173 5.86 -6.57 1.40
N GLY A 174 5.82 -5.24 1.54
CA GLY A 174 6.91 -4.34 1.24
C GLY A 174 8.05 -4.48 2.26
N ASP A 175 8.88 -5.50 2.09
CA ASP A 175 10.01 -5.79 2.96
C ASP A 175 11.25 -6.15 2.15
N ARG A 176 12.28 -5.31 2.24
CA ARG A 176 13.52 -5.50 1.48
C ARG A 176 14.41 -6.60 2.09
N ASN A 177 14.37 -6.75 3.41
CA ASN A 177 15.27 -7.66 4.13
C ASN A 177 14.86 -9.12 3.92
N TYR A 178 13.55 -9.36 3.74
CA TYR A 178 13.00 -10.70 3.55
C TYR A 178 12.44 -10.92 2.15
N ALA A 179 12.82 -10.07 1.17
CA ALA A 179 12.30 -10.16 -0.18
C ALA A 179 12.63 -11.50 -0.84
N ASN A 180 11.62 -12.10 -1.45
CA ASN A 180 11.72 -13.31 -2.28
C ASN A 180 11.06 -13.15 -3.66
N LYS A 181 10.50 -11.97 -3.94
CA LYS A 181 9.85 -11.62 -5.19
C LYS A 181 10.26 -10.21 -5.65
N TRP A 182 10.54 -10.07 -6.93
CA TRP A 182 10.91 -8.80 -7.56
C TRP A 182 10.01 -8.55 -8.76
N VAL A 183 9.57 -7.31 -8.89
CA VAL A 183 8.75 -6.85 -10.02
C VAL A 183 9.58 -5.85 -10.82
N ASP A 184 9.80 -6.14 -12.10
CA ASP A 184 10.38 -5.17 -13.02
C ASP A 184 9.36 -4.06 -13.30
N VAL A 185 9.69 -2.84 -12.90
CA VAL A 185 8.86 -1.64 -13.06
C VAL A 185 9.46 -0.63 -14.03
N THR A 186 10.46 -1.06 -14.82
CA THR A 186 11.23 -0.17 -15.71
C THR A 186 10.34 0.66 -16.64
N ALA A 187 9.36 0.02 -17.27
CA ALA A 187 8.43 0.69 -18.20
C ALA A 187 7.40 1.62 -17.48
N HIS A 188 7.23 1.49 -16.17
CA HIS A 188 6.20 2.18 -15.40
C HIS A 188 6.76 3.27 -14.47
N MET A 189 8.08 3.43 -14.42
CA MET A 189 8.76 4.31 -13.47
C MET A 189 8.38 5.79 -13.63
N ASP A 190 8.14 6.25 -14.86
CA ASP A 190 7.77 7.65 -15.08
C ASP A 190 6.33 7.95 -14.60
N VAL A 191 5.42 6.98 -14.71
CA VAL A 191 4.06 7.09 -14.15
C VAL A 191 4.12 7.06 -12.63
N ALA A 192 4.93 6.17 -12.04
CA ALA A 192 5.16 6.08 -10.60
C ALA A 192 5.66 7.41 -10.02
N VAL A 193 6.65 8.03 -10.67
CA VAL A 193 7.16 9.37 -10.26
C VAL A 193 6.07 10.43 -10.37
N LYS A 194 5.30 10.45 -11.45
CA LYS A 194 4.21 11.42 -11.62
C LYS A 194 3.14 11.29 -10.53
N ALA A 195 2.84 10.08 -10.11
CA ALA A 195 1.89 9.83 -9.03
C ALA A 195 2.43 10.33 -7.68
N LEU A 196 3.69 10.03 -7.34
CA LEU A 196 4.32 10.51 -6.12
C LEU A 196 4.35 12.04 -6.06
N LEU A 197 4.62 12.71 -7.17
CA LEU A 197 4.66 14.17 -7.26
C LEU A 197 3.28 14.85 -7.05
N GLN A 198 2.19 14.10 -6.91
CA GLN A 198 0.89 14.67 -6.54
C GLN A 198 0.79 15.02 -5.05
N HIS A 199 1.65 14.46 -4.21
CA HIS A 199 1.67 14.69 -2.75
C HIS A 199 2.50 15.93 -2.38
N VAL A 200 2.09 17.08 -2.90
CA VAL A 200 2.84 18.36 -2.82
C VAL A 200 3.07 18.77 -1.38
N SER A 201 2.10 18.55 -0.48
CA SER A 201 2.22 18.90 0.95
C SER A 201 3.30 18.09 1.69
N GLN A 202 3.65 16.90 1.16
CA GLN A 202 4.61 15.98 1.78
C GLN A 202 5.98 15.99 1.09
N ILE A 203 6.09 16.67 -0.05
CA ILE A 203 7.31 16.71 -0.85
C ILE A 203 7.99 18.06 -0.67
N SER A 204 8.93 18.12 0.26
CA SER A 204 9.77 19.32 0.49
C SER A 204 10.95 19.45 -0.48
N ASN A 205 11.33 18.34 -1.16
CA ASN A 205 12.55 18.27 -1.98
C ASN A 205 12.21 18.14 -3.47
N LYS A 206 12.81 19.00 -4.31
CA LYS A 206 12.67 18.95 -5.78
C LYS A 206 13.22 17.66 -6.41
N ASP A 207 14.06 16.90 -5.69
CA ASP A 207 14.73 15.69 -6.18
C ASP A 207 13.99 14.38 -5.82
N VAL A 208 12.77 14.45 -5.27
CA VAL A 208 11.98 13.28 -4.84
C VAL A 208 11.83 12.24 -5.94
N GLY A 209 11.51 12.67 -7.17
CA GLY A 209 11.41 11.73 -8.31
C GLY A 209 12.74 11.04 -8.63
N LYS A 210 13.86 11.72 -8.44
CA LYS A 210 15.20 11.12 -8.57
C LYS A 210 15.46 10.12 -7.45
N HIS A 211 15.16 10.47 -6.21
CA HIS A 211 15.32 9.56 -5.06
C HIS A 211 14.51 8.27 -5.25
N LEU A 212 13.27 8.37 -5.72
CA LEU A 212 12.46 7.19 -6.04
C LEU A 212 13.15 6.33 -7.12
N LYS A 213 13.62 6.94 -8.22
CA LYS A 213 14.33 6.23 -9.31
C LYS A 213 15.63 5.58 -8.81
N ASP A 214 16.43 6.28 -8.02
CA ASP A 214 17.70 5.77 -7.48
C ASP A 214 17.44 4.57 -6.55
N SER A 215 16.42 4.66 -5.69
CA SER A 215 16.00 3.55 -4.83
C SER A 215 15.61 2.31 -5.65
N ARG A 216 14.78 2.46 -6.70
CA ARG A 216 14.35 1.35 -7.55
C ARG A 216 15.48 0.82 -8.44
N ALA A 217 16.41 1.67 -8.87
CA ALA A 217 17.61 1.25 -9.58
C ALA A 217 18.51 0.38 -8.70
N ASN A 218 18.68 0.72 -7.43
CA ASN A 218 19.46 -0.10 -6.50
C ASN A 218 18.86 -1.50 -6.31
N ILE A 219 17.54 -1.61 -6.21
CA ILE A 219 16.84 -2.91 -6.17
C ILE A 219 17.02 -3.64 -7.51
N GLY A 220 16.88 -2.93 -8.64
CA GLY A 220 16.98 -3.48 -9.99
C GLY A 220 18.33 -4.14 -10.29
N LYS A 221 19.43 -3.62 -9.70
CA LYS A 221 20.79 -4.20 -9.85
C LYS A 221 20.83 -5.68 -9.44
N SER A 222 20.13 -6.06 -8.36
CA SER A 222 20.13 -7.44 -7.85
C SER A 222 19.46 -8.43 -8.79
N VAL A 223 18.57 -7.95 -9.66
CA VAL A 223 17.78 -8.76 -10.60
C VAL A 223 18.04 -8.43 -12.07
N LYS A 224 19.05 -7.58 -12.34
CA LYS A 224 19.53 -7.21 -13.69
C LYS A 224 18.46 -6.51 -14.55
N VAL A 225 17.65 -5.65 -13.94
CA VAL A 225 16.71 -4.74 -14.60
C VAL A 225 17.03 -3.29 -14.22
N LYS A 226 16.52 -2.34 -14.98
CA LYS A 226 16.81 -0.93 -14.73
C LYS A 226 16.17 -0.44 -13.43
N TYR A 227 14.89 -0.79 -13.20
CA TYR A 227 14.16 -0.45 -11.99
C TYR A 227 13.32 -1.64 -11.51
N ALA A 228 13.39 -1.96 -10.22
CA ALA A 228 12.56 -2.99 -9.60
C ALA A 228 11.97 -2.55 -8.27
N GLU A 229 10.83 -3.14 -7.92
CA GLU A 229 10.29 -3.19 -6.58
C GLU A 229 10.43 -4.61 -6.04
N CYS A 230 10.57 -4.76 -4.72
CA CYS A 230 10.77 -6.08 -4.12
C CYS A 230 9.86 -6.29 -2.92
N TYR A 231 9.47 -7.55 -2.71
CA TYR A 231 8.46 -7.95 -1.75
C TYR A 231 8.81 -9.28 -1.09
N ARG A 232 8.34 -9.45 0.14
CA ARG A 232 8.10 -10.77 0.68
C ARG A 232 6.74 -11.25 0.17
N SER A 233 6.72 -12.29 -0.62
CA SER A 233 5.50 -12.84 -1.24
C SER A 233 5.05 -14.11 -0.53
N TYR A 234 3.73 -14.25 -0.37
CA TYR A 234 3.02 -15.46 0.02
C TYR A 234 1.95 -15.78 -1.01
N VAL A 235 1.86 -17.05 -1.40
CA VAL A 235 0.78 -17.60 -2.24
C VAL A 235 -0.02 -18.57 -1.38
N PHE A 236 -1.32 -18.35 -1.31
CA PHE A 236 -2.25 -19.16 -0.51
C PHE A 236 -3.04 -20.12 -1.42
N SER A 237 -3.19 -21.34 -0.98
CA SER A 237 -4.03 -22.37 -1.60
C SER A 237 -5.47 -22.33 -1.06
#